data_7e5adf351db0ae77dff5bfc25d029905
#
_entry.id   7e5adf351db0ae77dff5bfc25d029905
#
_cell.length_a   1.000
_cell.length_b   1.000
_cell.length_c   1.000
_cell.angle_alpha   90.00
_cell.angle_beta   90.00
_cell.angle_gamma   90.00
#
_symmetry.space_group_name_H-M   'P 1'
#
loop_
_entity.id
_entity.type
_entity.pdbx_description
1 polymer ?
#
loop_
_entity_poly.entity_id
_entity_poly.type
_entity_poly.pdbx_seq_one_letter_code
_entity_poly.pdbx_strand_id
1 'polypeptide(L)'
;TSQQEVITLSKEKLKIEKGAYKINQVWEYIRLWSYISVERPQHPWYPAHIIVTSKGERVPIGDFLNEDEKEDLVTNLERIIQELK
;
A
#
# COMPACT_ATOMS: atom_id res chain seq x y z
N THR A 1 7.57 -1.91 -18.67
CA THR A 1 7.63 -0.75 -17.80
C THR A 1 8.28 -1.10 -16.49
N SER A 2 9.03 -0.17 -15.96
CA SER A 2 9.90 -0.44 -14.81
C SER A 2 9.40 0.23 -13.55
N GLN A 3 8.09 0.18 -13.31
CA GLN A 3 7.54 0.75 -12.08
C GLN A 3 8.03 -0.03 -10.87
N GLN A 4 8.46 0.70 -9.86
CA GLN A 4 8.94 0.13 -8.62
C GLN A 4 8.16 0.72 -7.46
N GLU A 5 7.75 -0.15 -6.56
CA GLU A 5 7.15 0.25 -5.28
C GLU A 5 7.79 -0.56 -4.19
N VAL A 6 8.25 0.12 -3.17
CA VAL A 6 8.81 -0.53 -2.00
C VAL A 6 8.04 -0.04 -0.78
N ILE A 7 7.52 -0.97 -0.01
CA ILE A 7 6.79 -0.67 1.22
C ILE A 7 7.57 -1.25 2.38
N THR A 8 8.00 -0.38 3.28
CA THR A 8 8.77 -0.78 4.44
C THR A 8 7.95 -0.53 5.71
N LEU A 9 7.80 -1.57 6.51
CA LEU A 9 7.07 -1.49 7.77
C LEU A 9 8.02 -1.74 8.94
N SER A 10 7.99 -0.85 9.92
CA SER A 10 8.69 -1.03 11.17
C SER A 10 7.70 -0.80 12.31
N LYS A 11 8.15 -0.94 13.55
CA LYS A 11 7.28 -0.69 14.69
C LYS A 11 6.78 0.75 14.74
N GLU A 12 7.54 1.67 14.20
CA GLU A 12 7.25 3.09 14.31
C GLU A 12 6.75 3.73 13.02
N LYS A 13 7.20 3.22 11.88
CA LYS A 13 6.97 3.90 10.59
C LYS A 13 6.47 2.97 9.52
N LEU A 14 5.67 3.54 8.65
CA LEU A 14 5.27 2.97 7.36
C LEU A 14 5.87 3.86 6.28
N LYS A 15 6.70 3.29 5.42
CA LYS A 15 7.36 4.03 4.35
C LYS A 15 6.96 3.47 3.01
N ILE A 16 6.56 4.34 2.09
CA ILE A 16 6.20 3.96 0.72
C ILE A 16 7.14 4.69 -0.22
N GLU A 17 7.79 3.94 -1.10
CA GLU A 17 8.70 4.50 -2.10
C GLU A 17 8.22 4.10 -3.48
N LYS A 18 8.11 5.05 -4.38
CA LYS A 18 7.65 4.81 -5.76
C LYS A 18 8.58 5.45 -6.77
N GLY A 19 8.72 4.81 -7.93
CA GLY A 19 9.47 5.34 -9.04
C GLY A 19 9.36 4.47 -10.28
N ALA A 20 9.74 5.00 -11.44
CA ALA A 20 9.73 4.25 -12.69
C ALA A 20 11.05 3.49 -12.88
N TYR A 21 12.16 4.22 -12.98
CA TYR A 21 13.49 3.60 -13.12
C TYR A 21 14.28 3.67 -11.83
N LYS A 22 13.98 4.66 -11.02
CA LYS A 22 14.57 4.85 -9.70
C LYS A 22 13.51 5.42 -8.78
N ILE A 23 13.73 5.30 -7.49
CA ILE A 23 12.80 5.84 -6.50
C ILE A 23 12.86 7.36 -6.58
N ASN A 24 11.72 8.01 -6.82
CA ASN A 24 11.62 9.46 -6.91
C ASN A 24 10.49 10.06 -6.08
N GLN A 25 9.68 9.22 -5.45
CA GLN A 25 8.62 9.66 -4.53
C GLN A 25 8.68 8.83 -3.28
N VAL A 26 8.61 9.47 -2.14
CA VAL A 26 8.70 8.79 -0.84
C VAL A 26 7.65 9.38 0.09
N TRP A 27 6.91 8.50 0.75
CA TRP A 27 5.97 8.87 1.81
C TRP A 27 6.36 8.13 3.08
N GLU A 28 6.40 8.85 4.21
CA GLU A 28 6.64 8.24 5.52
C GLU A 28 5.51 8.64 6.46
N TYR A 29 4.94 7.65 7.12
CA TYR A 29 3.85 7.86 8.05
C TYR A 29 4.12 7.13 9.36
N ILE A 30 3.50 7.61 10.43
CA ILE A 30 3.55 6.91 11.71
C ILE A 30 2.62 5.70 11.61
N ARG A 31 3.17 4.51 11.86
CA ARG A 31 2.44 3.26 11.65
C ARG A 31 1.15 3.17 12.47
N LEU A 32 1.20 3.64 13.73
CA LEU A 32 0.03 3.56 14.61
C LEU A 32 -1.18 4.34 14.08
N TRP A 33 -0.94 5.36 13.27
CA TRP A 33 -2.00 6.19 12.71
C TRP A 33 -2.32 5.84 11.26
N SER A 34 -1.70 4.78 10.76
CA SER A 34 -1.87 4.38 9.37
C SER A 34 -2.71 3.11 9.31
N TYR A 35 -3.54 3.01 8.28
CA TYR A 35 -4.28 1.78 8.04
C TYR A 35 -4.40 1.53 6.54
N ILE A 36 -4.68 0.28 6.20
CA ILE A 36 -4.80 -0.16 4.83
C ILE A 36 -6.26 -0.49 4.57
N SER A 37 -6.79 0.03 3.48
CA SER A 37 -8.15 -0.28 3.07
C SER A 37 -8.17 -0.74 1.63
N VAL A 38 -9.18 -1.52 1.27
CA VAL A 38 -9.40 -1.96 -0.10
C VAL A 38 -10.69 -1.31 -0.57
N GLU A 39 -10.59 -0.49 -1.59
CA GLU A 39 -11.76 0.13 -2.19
C GLU A 39 -12.16 -0.65 -3.44
N ARG A 40 -13.40 -1.11 -3.47
CA ARG A 40 -13.92 -1.86 -4.60
C ARG A 40 -14.90 -0.98 -5.36
N PRO A 41 -14.66 -0.70 -6.65
CA PRO A 41 -15.61 0.06 -7.46
C PRO A 41 -16.94 -0.68 -7.56
N GLN A 42 -18.02 0.06 -7.80
CA GLN A 42 -19.33 -0.53 -7.97
C GLN A 42 -19.41 -1.42 -9.22
N HIS A 43 -18.62 -1.09 -10.21
CA HIS A 43 -18.63 -1.84 -11.48
C HIS A 43 -17.68 -3.04 -11.38
N PRO A 44 -18.15 -4.27 -11.67
CA PRO A 44 -17.33 -5.47 -11.44
C PRO A 44 -16.10 -5.58 -12.34
N TRP A 45 -16.03 -4.78 -13.39
CA TRP A 45 -14.89 -4.83 -14.31
C TRP A 45 -13.73 -3.95 -13.90
N TYR A 46 -13.92 -3.07 -12.93
CA TYR A 46 -12.84 -2.22 -12.44
C TYR A 46 -12.09 -2.93 -11.32
N PRO A 47 -10.75 -2.84 -11.32
CA PRO A 47 -9.96 -3.49 -10.27
C PRO A 47 -10.13 -2.78 -8.93
N ALA A 48 -9.97 -3.53 -7.86
CA ALA A 48 -9.94 -2.96 -6.53
C ALA A 48 -8.68 -2.10 -6.35
N HIS A 49 -8.77 -1.11 -5.48
CA HIS A 49 -7.63 -0.25 -5.15
C HIS A 49 -7.23 -0.46 -3.69
N ILE A 50 -5.93 -0.60 -3.46
CA ILE A 50 -5.39 -0.69 -2.12
C ILE A 50 -4.92 0.70 -1.72
N ILE A 51 -5.45 1.22 -0.63
CA ILE A 51 -5.17 2.58 -0.18
C ILE A 51 -4.56 2.55 1.22
N VAL A 52 -3.42 3.21 1.37
CA VAL A 52 -2.84 3.47 2.68
C VAL A 52 -3.34 4.84 3.13
N THR A 53 -3.95 4.89 4.29
CA THR A 53 -4.48 6.13 4.85
C THR A 53 -3.77 6.46 6.14
N SER A 54 -3.34 7.70 6.29
CA SER A 54 -2.72 8.19 7.51
C SER A 54 -3.05 9.67 7.68
N LYS A 55 -3.73 10.02 8.78
CA LYS A 55 -4.10 11.41 9.11
C LYS A 55 -4.78 12.14 7.96
N GLY A 56 -5.70 11.46 7.28
CA GLY A 56 -6.44 12.07 6.18
C GLY A 56 -5.73 12.05 4.84
N GLU A 57 -4.46 11.68 4.80
CA GLU A 57 -3.75 11.48 3.54
C GLU A 57 -3.98 10.07 3.03
N ARG A 58 -4.16 9.93 1.72
CA ARG A 58 -4.45 8.65 1.08
C ARG A 58 -3.45 8.42 -0.04
N VAL A 59 -2.78 7.28 0.01
CA VAL A 59 -1.80 6.91 -1.00
C VAL A 59 -2.18 5.54 -1.59
N PRO A 60 -2.49 5.48 -2.90
CA PRO A 60 -2.76 4.19 -3.53
C PRO A 60 -1.47 3.40 -3.71
N ILE A 61 -1.53 2.10 -3.49
CA ILE A 61 -0.39 1.21 -3.68
C ILE A 61 -0.81 0.00 -4.50
N GLY A 62 0.15 -0.57 -5.21
CA GLY A 62 -0.05 -1.81 -5.94
C GLY A 62 -0.98 -1.72 -7.13
N ASP A 63 -1.19 -0.54 -7.70
CA ASP A 63 -2.12 -0.36 -8.82
C ASP A 63 -1.71 -1.15 -10.06
N PHE A 64 -0.43 -1.47 -10.20
CA PHE A 64 0.06 -2.25 -11.33
C PHE A 64 -0.07 -3.77 -11.14
N LEU A 65 -0.54 -4.21 -9.98
CA LEU A 65 -0.71 -5.63 -9.68
C LEU A 65 -2.06 -6.14 -10.18
N ASN A 66 -2.13 -7.45 -10.48
CA ASN A 66 -3.41 -8.07 -10.78
C ASN A 66 -4.19 -8.35 -9.48
N GLU A 67 -5.42 -8.88 -9.62
CA GLU A 67 -6.29 -9.10 -8.46
C GLU A 67 -5.67 -10.04 -7.42
N ASP A 68 -5.08 -11.14 -7.87
CA ASP A 68 -4.48 -12.13 -6.96
C ASP A 68 -3.28 -11.53 -6.23
N GLU A 69 -2.46 -10.78 -6.97
CA GLU A 69 -1.31 -10.12 -6.38
C GLU A 69 -1.72 -9.05 -5.36
N LYS A 70 -2.80 -8.33 -5.64
CA LYS A 70 -3.33 -7.34 -4.69
C LYS A 70 -3.82 -8.00 -3.41
N GLU A 71 -4.53 -9.12 -3.52
CA GLU A 71 -4.99 -9.85 -2.34
C GLU A 71 -3.82 -10.35 -1.51
N ASP A 72 -2.79 -10.87 -2.15
CA ASP A 72 -1.59 -11.32 -1.46
C ASP A 72 -0.89 -10.17 -0.74
N LEU A 73 -0.80 -9.03 -1.39
CA LEU A 73 -0.17 -7.85 -0.79
C LEU A 73 -0.93 -7.41 0.45
N VAL A 74 -2.25 -7.31 0.37
CA VAL A 74 -3.07 -6.90 1.51
C VAL A 74 -2.92 -7.89 2.67
N THR A 75 -2.97 -9.19 2.37
CA THR A 75 -2.84 -10.23 3.39
C THR A 75 -1.49 -10.13 4.09
N ASN A 76 -0.41 -9.95 3.33
CA ASN A 76 0.92 -9.85 3.89
C ASN A 76 1.09 -8.59 4.74
N LEU A 77 0.58 -7.46 4.27
CA LEU A 77 0.69 -6.20 5.01
C LEU A 77 -0.11 -6.26 6.32
N GLU A 78 -1.31 -6.79 6.28
CA GLU A 78 -2.13 -6.92 7.48
C GLU A 78 -1.47 -7.84 8.50
N ARG A 79 -0.88 -8.95 8.05
CA ARG A 79 -0.17 -9.86 8.93
C ARG A 79 1.02 -9.18 9.60
N ILE A 80 1.80 -8.42 8.83
CA ILE A 80 2.96 -7.71 9.38
C ILE A 80 2.51 -6.65 10.40
N ILE A 81 1.45 -5.94 10.10
CA ILE A 81 0.92 -4.93 11.03
C ILE A 81 0.49 -5.59 12.35
N GLN A 82 -0.16 -6.75 12.28
CA GLN A 82 -0.55 -7.48 13.48
C GLN A 82 0.67 -7.95 14.27
N GLU A 83 1.70 -8.43 13.60
CA GLU A 83 2.90 -8.92 14.27
C GLU A 83 3.69 -7.81 14.95
N LEU A 84 3.58 -6.58 14.45
CA LEU A 84 4.31 -5.44 15.00
C LEU A 84 3.59 -4.74 16.15
N LYS A 85 2.39 -5.15 16.47
CA LYS A 85 1.62 -4.54 17.57
C LYS A 85 2.18 -4.86 18.94
#